data_9172f0775470ac75bcf28c41ff7e257d
#
_entry.id   9172f0775470ac75bcf28c41ff7e257d
#
_cell.length_a   1.000
_cell.length_b   1.000
_cell.length_c   1.000
_cell.angle_alpha   90.00
_cell.angle_beta   90.00
_cell.angle_gamma   90.00
#
_symmetry.space_group_name_H-M   'P 1'
#
loop_
_entity.id
_entity.type
_entity.pdbx_description
1 polymer ?
#
loop_
_entity_poly.entity_id
_entity_poly.type
_entity_poly.pdbx_seq_one_letter_code
_entity_poly.pdbx_strand_id
1 'polypeptide(L)'
;MSDIINADKNFILSIDEPAQHENISRLGRALSSADRLKVLALLQYQPMNLLEISKALDMPISSVSKHIDALAEAQLIFVNYQPGPKGHVKICSKMVMSATVKFDDPPYPENVNKELSVEMPIGQFTGCDITAPCGMAGKKAAIETFDNPNVFFSPERIGAELLWF
;
A
#
# COMPACT_ATOMS: atom_id res chain seq x y z
N MET A 1 16.68 -8.08 -12.14
CA MET A 1 16.39 -8.41 -10.72
C MET A 1 16.67 -7.26 -9.75
N SER A 2 17.18 -6.12 -10.24
CA SER A 2 17.52 -4.91 -9.44
C SER A 2 16.40 -3.87 -9.33
N ASP A 3 15.30 -4.04 -10.06
CA ASP A 3 14.28 -2.99 -10.22
C ASP A 3 13.11 -3.08 -9.21
N ILE A 4 13.13 -4.09 -8.32
CA ILE A 4 12.07 -4.33 -7.33
C ILE A 4 12.29 -3.52 -6.04
N ILE A 5 13.54 -3.21 -5.71
CA ILE A 5 13.91 -2.43 -4.53
C ILE A 5 14.50 -1.09 -5.00
N ASN A 6 13.79 0.00 -4.73
CA ASN A 6 14.26 1.34 -5.04
C ASN A 6 15.31 1.83 -4.01
N ALA A 7 15.92 3.00 -4.27
CA ALA A 7 16.95 3.59 -3.41
C ALA A 7 16.51 3.82 -1.96
N ASP A 8 15.20 3.95 -1.72
CA ASP A 8 14.60 4.15 -0.39
C ASP A 8 14.28 2.84 0.34
N LYS A 9 14.75 1.69 -0.19
CA LYS A 9 14.47 0.35 0.34
C LYS A 9 12.96 0.02 0.40
N ASN A 10 12.20 0.55 -0.53
CA ASN A 10 10.79 0.24 -0.69
C ASN A 10 10.62 -0.90 -1.69
N PHE A 11 9.79 -1.86 -1.35
CA PHE A 11 9.46 -3.00 -2.19
C PHE A 11 8.10 -2.75 -2.82
N ILE A 12 8.09 -2.45 -4.13
CA ILE A 12 6.87 -2.11 -4.87
C ILE A 12 6.62 -3.20 -5.91
N LEU A 13 5.45 -3.80 -5.88
CA LEU A 13 5.01 -4.83 -6.80
C LEU A 13 3.68 -4.41 -7.43
N SER A 14 3.46 -4.73 -8.70
CA SER A 14 2.19 -4.53 -9.41
C SER A 14 1.56 -5.86 -9.78
N ILE A 15 0.25 -5.98 -9.60
CA ILE A 15 -0.50 -7.18 -9.98
C ILE A 15 -0.64 -7.30 -11.51
N ASP A 16 -0.55 -6.17 -12.23
CA ASP A 16 -0.68 -6.14 -13.69
C ASP A 16 0.55 -6.67 -14.40
N GLU A 17 1.66 -6.85 -13.68
CA GLU A 17 2.89 -7.42 -14.23
C GLU A 17 3.00 -8.93 -13.91
N PRO A 18 2.72 -9.83 -14.86
CA PRO A 18 2.78 -11.27 -14.62
C PRO A 18 4.13 -11.76 -14.10
N ALA A 19 5.23 -11.10 -14.49
CA ALA A 19 6.57 -11.39 -14.00
C ALA A 19 6.74 -11.17 -12.48
N GLN A 20 5.89 -10.36 -11.87
CA GLN A 20 5.92 -10.06 -10.43
C GLN A 20 5.00 -10.95 -9.59
N HIS A 21 4.11 -11.74 -10.21
CA HIS A 21 3.15 -12.58 -9.49
C HIS A 21 3.81 -13.57 -8.53
N GLU A 22 4.96 -14.13 -8.90
CA GLU A 22 5.71 -15.02 -8.01
C GLU A 22 6.24 -14.27 -6.79
N ASN A 23 6.76 -13.06 -6.95
CA ASN A 23 7.24 -12.22 -5.86
C ASN A 23 6.09 -11.79 -4.94
N ILE A 24 4.92 -11.46 -5.50
CA ILE A 24 3.69 -11.17 -4.73
C ILE A 24 3.29 -12.41 -3.91
N SER A 25 3.32 -13.59 -4.51
CA SER A 25 3.01 -14.84 -3.82
C SER A 25 3.98 -15.14 -2.68
N ARG A 26 5.29 -14.93 -2.89
CA ARG A 26 6.32 -15.08 -1.86
C ARG A 26 6.11 -14.10 -0.71
N LEU A 27 5.84 -12.83 -1.03
CA LEU A 27 5.52 -11.80 -0.05
C LEU A 27 4.28 -12.17 0.77
N GLY A 28 3.18 -12.57 0.11
CA GLY A 28 1.96 -13.01 0.77
C GLY A 28 2.20 -14.18 1.72
N ARG A 29 2.92 -15.21 1.26
CA ARG A 29 3.30 -16.35 2.11
C ARG A 29 4.18 -15.93 3.29
N ALA A 30 5.14 -15.03 3.09
CA ALA A 30 6.01 -14.55 4.16
C ALA A 30 5.21 -13.80 5.24
N LEU A 31 4.24 -12.99 4.86
CA LEU A 31 3.45 -12.18 5.79
C LEU A 31 2.23 -12.90 6.39
N SER A 32 1.86 -14.08 5.90
CA SER A 32 0.68 -14.83 6.37
C SER A 32 0.83 -15.47 7.76
N SER A 33 2.02 -15.45 8.37
CA SER A 33 2.28 -16.08 9.67
C SER A 33 2.53 -15.03 10.75
N ALA A 34 1.78 -15.10 11.84
CA ALA A 34 1.95 -14.22 12.99
C ALA A 34 3.38 -14.29 13.58
N ASP A 35 4.00 -15.47 13.59
CA ASP A 35 5.36 -15.61 14.12
C ASP A 35 6.41 -14.95 13.23
N ARG A 36 6.24 -15.00 11.89
CA ARG A 36 7.10 -14.25 10.99
C ARG A 36 6.95 -12.74 11.16
N LEU A 37 5.74 -12.25 11.42
CA LEU A 37 5.52 -10.83 11.73
C LEU A 37 6.21 -10.42 13.04
N LYS A 38 6.20 -11.29 14.07
CA LYS A 38 6.96 -11.04 15.31
C LYS A 38 8.47 -10.99 15.07
N VAL A 39 9.00 -11.87 14.23
CA VAL A 39 10.43 -11.85 13.83
C VAL A 39 10.75 -10.52 13.13
N LEU A 40 9.93 -10.09 12.17
CA LEU A 40 10.13 -8.80 11.48
C LEU A 40 10.06 -7.62 12.45
N ALA A 41 9.15 -7.64 13.42
CA ALA A 41 9.04 -6.61 14.45
C ALA A 41 10.31 -6.51 15.30
N LEU A 42 10.91 -7.63 15.71
CA LEU A 42 12.19 -7.63 16.44
C LEU A 42 13.32 -7.01 15.60
N LEU A 43 13.41 -7.41 14.32
CA LEU A 43 14.47 -6.95 13.42
C LEU A 43 14.33 -5.47 13.01
N GLN A 44 13.24 -4.80 13.39
CA GLN A 44 13.11 -3.34 13.19
C GLN A 44 14.08 -2.55 14.06
N TYR A 45 14.40 -3.07 15.22
CA TYR A 45 15.21 -2.34 16.20
C TYR A 45 16.71 -2.55 16.00
N GLN A 46 17.12 -3.80 15.73
CA GLN A 46 18.53 -4.16 15.56
C GLN A 46 18.70 -5.49 14.82
N PRO A 47 19.86 -5.73 14.18
CA PRO A 47 20.22 -7.04 13.69
C PRO A 47 20.33 -8.04 14.84
N MET A 48 19.87 -9.28 14.63
CA MET A 48 19.87 -10.33 15.64
C MET A 48 20.31 -11.67 15.05
N ASN A 49 20.93 -12.52 15.87
CA ASN A 49 21.20 -13.90 15.48
C ASN A 49 20.03 -14.84 15.82
N LEU A 50 20.05 -16.07 15.28
CA LEU A 50 18.98 -17.04 15.47
C LEU A 50 18.71 -17.36 16.95
N LEU A 51 19.75 -17.41 17.78
CA LEU A 51 19.63 -17.71 19.21
C LEU A 51 18.95 -16.56 19.98
N GLU A 52 19.29 -15.33 19.63
CA GLU A 52 18.67 -14.14 20.22
C GLU A 52 17.18 -14.07 19.86
N ILE A 53 16.83 -14.30 18.59
CA ILE A 53 15.43 -14.34 18.14
C ILE A 53 14.67 -15.49 18.84
N SER A 54 15.29 -16.67 18.93
CA SER A 54 14.72 -17.84 19.61
C SER A 54 14.39 -17.54 21.08
N LYS A 55 15.29 -16.88 21.80
CA LYS A 55 15.07 -16.47 23.19
C LYS A 55 14.02 -15.40 23.33
N ALA A 56 14.03 -14.38 22.44
CA ALA A 56 13.10 -13.27 22.50
C ALA A 56 11.64 -13.70 22.22
N LEU A 57 11.43 -14.72 21.38
CA LEU A 57 10.11 -15.22 21.00
C LEU A 57 9.70 -16.51 21.70
N ASP A 58 10.56 -17.04 22.57
CA ASP A 58 10.37 -18.35 23.24
C ASP A 58 10.05 -19.47 22.23
N MET A 59 10.84 -19.55 21.15
CA MET A 59 10.63 -20.49 20.05
C MET A 59 11.86 -21.37 19.82
N PRO A 60 11.68 -22.64 19.40
CA PRO A 60 12.79 -23.49 19.00
C PRO A 60 13.61 -22.86 17.86
N ILE A 61 14.94 -22.94 17.92
CA ILE A 61 15.87 -22.41 16.90
C ILE A 61 15.53 -22.96 15.50
N SER A 62 15.11 -24.23 15.42
CA SER A 62 14.71 -24.88 14.16
C SER A 62 13.48 -24.22 13.52
N SER A 63 12.53 -23.75 14.33
CA SER A 63 11.36 -23.00 13.86
C SER A 63 11.76 -21.60 13.41
N VAL A 64 12.60 -20.91 14.21
CA VAL A 64 13.14 -19.59 13.86
C VAL A 64 13.89 -19.66 12.53
N SER A 65 14.73 -20.68 12.31
CA SER A 65 15.46 -20.85 11.05
C SER A 65 14.52 -20.93 9.85
N LYS A 66 13.43 -21.70 9.94
CA LYS A 66 12.43 -21.81 8.87
C LYS A 66 11.72 -20.47 8.60
N HIS A 67 11.43 -19.71 9.66
CA HIS A 67 10.82 -18.37 9.50
C HIS A 67 11.79 -17.39 8.84
N ILE A 68 13.05 -17.41 9.24
CA ILE A 68 14.12 -16.60 8.65
C ILE A 68 14.31 -16.95 7.18
N ASP A 69 14.35 -18.24 6.82
CA ASP A 69 14.52 -18.66 5.43
C ASP A 69 13.36 -18.19 4.55
N ALA A 70 12.11 -18.28 5.03
CA ALA A 70 10.93 -17.79 4.32
C ALA A 70 10.92 -16.24 4.15
N LEU A 71 11.38 -15.51 5.17
CA LEU A 71 11.49 -14.04 5.10
C LEU A 71 12.63 -13.59 4.18
N ALA A 72 13.75 -14.33 4.16
CA ALA A 72 14.87 -14.07 3.27
C ALA A 72 14.50 -14.38 1.79
N GLU A 73 13.76 -15.46 1.55
CA GLU A 73 13.25 -15.80 0.22
C GLU A 73 12.32 -14.72 -0.33
N ALA A 74 11.53 -14.09 0.54
CA ALA A 74 10.67 -12.96 0.19
C ALA A 74 11.43 -11.62 0.14
N GLN A 75 12.76 -11.60 0.32
CA GLN A 75 13.62 -10.41 0.30
C GLN A 75 13.23 -9.33 1.34
N LEU A 76 12.56 -9.72 2.42
CA LEU A 76 12.19 -8.81 3.51
C LEU A 76 13.33 -8.59 4.50
N ILE A 77 14.23 -9.57 4.62
CA ILE A 77 15.40 -9.52 5.50
C ILE A 77 16.66 -9.91 4.73
N PHE A 78 17.78 -9.40 5.20
CA PHE A 78 19.10 -9.78 4.77
C PHE A 78 19.75 -10.72 5.80
N VAL A 79 20.43 -11.76 5.31
CA VAL A 79 21.11 -12.75 6.14
C VAL A 79 22.59 -12.71 5.83
N ASN A 80 23.40 -12.48 6.85
CA ASN A 80 24.86 -12.50 6.77
C ASN A 80 25.43 -13.58 7.71
N TYR A 81 26.58 -14.14 7.35
CA TYR A 81 27.31 -15.12 8.14
C TYR A 81 28.58 -14.49 8.67
N GLN A 82 28.72 -14.44 9.98
CA GLN A 82 29.90 -13.90 10.65
C GLN A 82 30.67 -15.02 11.36
N PRO A 83 32.01 -14.94 11.41
CA PRO A 83 32.80 -15.86 12.21
C PRO A 83 32.39 -15.82 13.69
N GLY A 84 32.20 -16.97 14.32
CA GLY A 84 31.84 -17.08 15.72
C GLY A 84 32.70 -18.12 16.44
N PRO A 85 32.61 -18.25 17.79
CA PRO A 85 33.47 -19.12 18.60
C PRO A 85 33.36 -20.62 18.25
N LYS A 86 32.24 -21.03 17.62
CA LYS A 86 31.96 -22.45 17.27
C LYS A 86 31.53 -22.58 15.79
N GLY A 87 32.12 -21.77 14.88
CA GLY A 87 31.77 -21.77 13.47
C GLY A 87 31.18 -20.43 13.01
N HIS A 88 30.20 -20.46 12.11
CA HIS A 88 29.58 -19.24 11.59
C HIS A 88 28.26 -18.96 12.32
N VAL A 89 28.03 -17.68 12.65
CA VAL A 89 26.79 -17.18 13.24
C VAL A 89 25.99 -16.49 12.14
N LYS A 90 24.74 -16.91 11.99
CA LYS A 90 23.77 -16.35 11.05
C LYS A 90 23.16 -15.09 11.68
N ILE A 91 23.50 -13.90 11.16
CA ILE A 91 22.96 -12.60 11.57
C ILE A 91 21.89 -12.18 10.59
N CYS A 92 20.72 -11.82 11.11
CA CYS A 92 19.57 -11.38 10.36
C CYS A 92 19.32 -9.89 10.57
N SER A 93 19.06 -9.16 9.51
CA SER A 93 18.72 -7.73 9.56
C SER A 93 17.57 -7.39 8.63
N LYS A 94 16.80 -6.38 8.96
CA LYS A 94 15.72 -5.87 8.10
C LYS A 94 16.33 -5.32 6.81
N MET A 95 15.72 -5.62 5.66
CA MET A 95 16.17 -5.17 4.34
C MET A 95 15.30 -4.05 3.79
N VAL A 96 13.99 -4.10 4.00
CA VAL A 96 13.03 -3.17 3.41
C VAL A 96 12.32 -2.30 4.45
N MET A 97 11.98 -1.07 4.06
CA MET A 97 11.22 -0.12 4.89
C MET A 97 9.72 -0.34 4.73
N SER A 98 9.29 -0.59 3.50
CA SER A 98 7.88 -0.86 3.17
C SER A 98 7.76 -1.89 2.05
N ALA A 99 6.64 -2.59 2.00
CA ALA A 99 6.24 -3.43 0.89
C ALA A 99 4.84 -3.01 0.45
N THR A 100 4.69 -2.67 -0.83
CA THR A 100 3.43 -2.21 -1.42
C THR A 100 3.07 -3.10 -2.60
N VAL A 101 1.86 -3.61 -2.61
CA VAL A 101 1.27 -4.27 -3.78
C VAL A 101 0.27 -3.31 -4.39
N LYS A 102 0.51 -2.93 -5.65
CA LYS A 102 -0.39 -2.07 -6.42
C LYS A 102 -1.41 -2.94 -7.15
N PHE A 103 -2.64 -2.49 -7.11
CA PHE A 103 -3.76 -3.02 -7.89
C PHE A 103 -4.16 -1.86 -8.80
N ASP A 104 -3.42 -1.72 -9.90
CA ASP A 104 -3.73 -0.65 -10.84
C ASP A 104 -5.04 -1.01 -11.56
N ASP A 105 -5.91 -0.03 -11.77
CA ASP A 105 -7.08 -0.24 -12.60
C ASP A 105 -6.63 -0.59 -14.01
N PRO A 106 -7.25 -1.56 -14.67
CA PRO A 106 -6.95 -1.85 -16.07
C PRO A 106 -7.06 -0.53 -16.85
N PRO A 107 -6.14 -0.27 -17.78
CA PRO A 107 -6.27 0.91 -18.62
C PRO A 107 -7.67 0.87 -19.22
N TYR A 108 -8.49 1.86 -18.86
CA TYR A 108 -9.80 2.01 -19.48
C TYR A 108 -9.57 1.93 -20.99
N PRO A 109 -10.30 1.08 -21.71
CA PRO A 109 -10.17 1.04 -23.15
C PRO A 109 -10.35 2.48 -23.66
N GLU A 110 -9.36 2.98 -24.39
CA GLU A 110 -9.27 4.38 -24.86
C GLU A 110 -10.54 4.90 -25.56
N ASN A 111 -11.52 4.01 -25.78
CA ASN A 111 -12.79 4.29 -26.44
C ASN A 111 -14.00 4.42 -25.50
N VAL A 112 -13.83 4.26 -24.18
CA VAL A 112 -14.91 4.48 -23.22
C VAL A 112 -14.66 5.83 -22.54
N ASN A 113 -15.28 6.84 -23.10
CA ASN A 113 -15.32 8.22 -22.63
C ASN A 113 -13.97 8.96 -22.71
N LYS A 114 -13.70 9.60 -23.83
CA LYS A 114 -13.03 10.91 -23.77
C LYS A 114 -13.88 11.74 -22.80
N GLU A 115 -13.44 11.82 -21.54
CA GLU A 115 -14.02 12.77 -20.61
C GLU A 115 -13.93 14.14 -21.28
N LEU A 116 -15.05 14.64 -21.72
CA LEU A 116 -15.16 16.01 -22.17
C LEU A 116 -15.15 16.87 -20.91
N SER A 117 -13.97 17.28 -20.46
CA SER A 117 -13.84 18.24 -19.38
C SER A 117 -14.31 19.59 -19.89
N VAL A 118 -15.49 20.00 -19.48
CA VAL A 118 -16.01 21.33 -19.75
C VAL A 118 -15.96 22.12 -18.45
N GLU A 119 -15.09 23.11 -18.38
CA GLU A 119 -15.10 24.08 -17.29
C GLU A 119 -16.30 25.02 -17.44
N MET A 120 -17.33 24.75 -16.66
CA MET A 120 -18.50 25.63 -16.58
C MET A 120 -18.77 25.98 -15.10
N PRO A 121 -18.67 27.27 -14.73
CA PRO A 121 -18.99 27.68 -13.36
C PRO A 121 -20.45 27.35 -13.04
N ILE A 122 -20.68 26.65 -11.94
CA ILE A 122 -22.01 26.17 -11.51
C ILE A 122 -23.02 27.34 -11.43
N GLY A 123 -22.56 28.52 -11.04
CA GLY A 123 -23.42 29.72 -10.99
C GLY A 123 -24.03 30.18 -12.32
N GLN A 124 -23.55 29.69 -13.46
CA GLN A 124 -24.03 30.05 -14.79
C GLN A 124 -25.17 29.14 -15.31
N PHE A 125 -25.48 28.07 -14.61
CA PHE A 125 -26.61 27.22 -14.98
C PHE A 125 -27.94 27.96 -14.77
N THR A 126 -28.82 27.91 -15.76
CA THR A 126 -30.16 28.51 -15.72
C THR A 126 -31.25 27.51 -15.38
N GLY A 127 -30.94 26.22 -15.42
CA GLY A 127 -31.83 25.13 -15.04
C GLY A 127 -31.01 23.96 -14.53
N CYS A 128 -31.60 23.16 -13.66
CA CYS A 128 -30.98 21.99 -13.08
C CYS A 128 -32.01 20.89 -12.89
N ASP A 129 -31.66 19.69 -13.37
CA ASP A 129 -32.41 18.47 -13.10
C ASP A 129 -31.44 17.51 -12.41
N ILE A 130 -31.71 17.18 -11.15
CA ILE A 130 -30.79 16.45 -10.30
C ILE A 130 -31.44 15.15 -9.82
N THR A 131 -30.77 14.06 -10.06
CA THR A 131 -31.11 12.77 -9.48
C THR A 131 -30.02 12.33 -8.50
N ALA A 132 -30.44 11.64 -7.46
CA ALA A 132 -29.53 11.08 -6.44
C ALA A 132 -28.54 10.06 -7.04
N PRO A 133 -27.32 9.96 -6.50
CA PRO A 133 -26.72 10.82 -5.47
C PRO A 133 -25.96 12.00 -6.07
N CYS A 134 -26.15 13.20 -5.53
CA CYS A 134 -25.34 14.33 -5.93
C CYS A 134 -25.12 15.34 -4.79
N GLY A 135 -24.09 16.18 -4.93
CA GLY A 135 -23.76 17.17 -3.92
C GLY A 135 -22.93 18.30 -4.47
N MET A 136 -22.69 19.32 -3.66
CA MET A 136 -21.99 20.53 -4.05
C MET A 136 -21.04 20.99 -2.92
N ALA A 137 -19.83 21.37 -3.27
CA ALA A 137 -18.85 21.89 -2.33
C ALA A 137 -18.36 23.26 -2.71
N GLY A 138 -18.19 24.12 -1.73
CA GLY A 138 -17.55 25.43 -1.86
C GLY A 138 -16.17 25.45 -1.20
N LYS A 139 -15.48 26.57 -1.28
CA LYS A 139 -14.10 26.75 -0.76
C LYS A 139 -13.92 26.40 0.72
N LYS A 140 -14.97 26.50 1.53
CA LYS A 140 -14.86 26.35 2.99
C LYS A 140 -15.48 25.06 3.52
N ALA A 141 -16.50 24.53 2.86
CA ALA A 141 -17.23 23.36 3.28
C ALA A 141 -18.14 22.83 2.16
N ALA A 142 -18.68 21.62 2.34
CA ALA A 142 -19.80 21.14 1.55
C ALA A 142 -21.01 22.07 1.75
N ILE A 143 -21.64 22.48 0.65
CA ILE A 143 -22.85 23.30 0.69
C ILE A 143 -24.03 22.40 1.04
N GLU A 144 -24.06 21.21 0.46
CA GLU A 144 -25.04 20.17 0.75
C GLU A 144 -24.40 18.80 0.52
N THR A 145 -24.73 17.86 1.38
CA THR A 145 -24.24 16.46 1.31
C THR A 145 -25.32 15.48 0.86
N PHE A 146 -26.55 15.95 0.69
CA PHE A 146 -27.69 15.15 0.26
C PHE A 146 -28.32 15.75 -1.00
N ASP A 147 -29.00 14.90 -1.76
CA ASP A 147 -29.68 15.28 -2.99
C ASP A 147 -30.86 16.20 -2.71
N ASN A 148 -30.59 17.47 -2.73
CA ASN A 148 -31.57 18.52 -2.51
C ASN A 148 -31.57 19.50 -3.68
N PRO A 149 -32.52 19.42 -4.61
CA PRO A 149 -32.57 20.29 -5.75
C PRO A 149 -32.61 21.79 -5.41
N ASN A 150 -33.13 22.16 -4.24
CA ASN A 150 -33.20 23.55 -3.81
C ASN A 150 -31.84 24.19 -3.56
N VAL A 151 -30.79 23.38 -3.28
CA VAL A 151 -29.43 23.88 -3.09
C VAL A 151 -28.89 24.55 -4.34
N PHE A 152 -29.28 24.12 -5.52
CA PHE A 152 -28.88 24.75 -6.79
C PHE A 152 -29.42 26.15 -6.97
N PHE A 153 -30.44 26.54 -6.24
CA PHE A 153 -30.98 27.89 -6.24
C PHE A 153 -30.48 28.73 -5.06
N SER A 154 -29.64 28.17 -4.20
CA SER A 154 -28.99 28.91 -3.13
C SER A 154 -27.96 29.91 -3.67
N PRO A 155 -27.85 31.14 -3.09
CA PRO A 155 -26.80 32.09 -3.46
C PRO A 155 -25.37 31.54 -3.28
N GLU A 156 -25.18 30.57 -2.40
CA GLU A 156 -23.88 29.95 -2.11
C GLU A 156 -23.32 29.15 -3.29
N ARG A 157 -24.19 28.68 -4.20
CA ARG A 157 -23.78 27.96 -5.41
C ARG A 157 -22.83 28.77 -6.31
N ILE A 158 -22.91 30.10 -6.29
CA ILE A 158 -22.08 30.97 -7.12
C ILE A 158 -20.59 30.79 -6.78
N GLY A 159 -20.27 30.42 -5.54
CA GLY A 159 -18.92 30.16 -5.09
C GLY A 159 -18.56 28.67 -5.03
N ALA A 160 -19.41 27.78 -5.55
CA ALA A 160 -19.13 26.36 -5.56
C ALA A 160 -18.06 26.00 -6.58
N GLU A 161 -17.13 25.15 -6.18
CA GLU A 161 -16.00 24.70 -7.00
C GLU A 161 -16.13 23.25 -7.46
N LEU A 162 -16.96 22.46 -6.79
CA LEU A 162 -17.12 21.04 -7.08
C LEU A 162 -18.57 20.61 -6.98
N LEU A 163 -19.02 19.89 -8.00
CA LEU A 163 -20.24 19.11 -8.01
C LEU A 163 -19.85 17.64 -8.15
N TRP A 164 -20.45 16.77 -7.35
CA TRP A 164 -20.25 15.31 -7.44
C TRP A 164 -21.59 14.57 -7.51
N PHE A 165 -21.58 13.42 -8.17
CA PHE A 165 -22.70 12.48 -8.28
C PHE A 165 -22.23 11.04 -8.16
#